data_b672a4ce30fd2e7a73ca35cf88ec3b9d
#
_entry.id   b672a4ce30fd2e7a73ca35cf88ec3b9d
#
_cell.length_a   1.000
_cell.length_b   1.000
_cell.length_c   1.000
_cell.angle_alpha   90.00
_cell.angle_beta   90.00
_cell.angle_gamma   90.00
#
_symmetry.space_group_name_H-M   'P 1'
#
loop_
_entity.id
_entity.type
_entity.pdbx_description
1 polymer ?
#
loop_
_entity_poly.entity_id
_entity_poly.type
_entity_poly.pdbx_seq_one_letter_code
_entity_poly.pdbx_strand_id
1 'polypeptide(L)'
;MSIELKNVTYTYSPGTSYEIHALKDINLNIPDGQFIGVIGHTGSGKSTLIQHLNALIKPTSGTVSYNGEDVWAENYNRRALRSEVGLVFQYPEHQLFESDVLSDVCYGPMNQGKSREEAEEEARKALLQVGFKEKNFDKSPFDLSGGQKKRVAIAGVLAMNPKILILDEPTAGLDPKGRDEILDQIAELHKVRGITIILVSHSMEDVAKYVERLIVVNHGKIAFDDTPKKAVSYTHLRAHETDQYLV
;
A
#
# COMPACT_ATOMS: atom_id res chain seq x y z
N MET A 1 17.81 -1.99 1.84
CA MET A 1 17.02 -0.73 1.90
C MET A 1 16.01 -0.85 3.02
N SER A 2 15.54 0.23 3.61
CA SER A 2 14.50 0.16 4.66
C SER A 2 13.81 1.51 4.82
N ILE A 3 12.52 1.44 5.23
CA ILE A 3 11.82 2.63 5.75
C ILE A 3 11.82 2.51 7.27
N GLU A 4 12.20 3.58 7.95
CA GLU A 4 12.21 3.63 9.41
C GLU A 4 11.40 4.85 9.91
N LEU A 5 10.51 4.60 10.85
CA LEU A 5 9.77 5.62 11.60
C LEU A 5 10.30 5.63 13.03
N LYS A 6 10.67 6.82 13.55
CA LYS A 6 11.13 7.03 14.93
C LYS A 6 10.25 8.07 15.62
N ASN A 7 9.52 7.65 16.65
CA ASN A 7 8.65 8.48 17.50
C ASN A 7 7.67 9.34 16.66
N VAL A 8 7.15 8.77 15.55
CA VAL A 8 6.29 9.50 14.63
C VAL A 8 4.93 9.72 15.25
N THR A 9 4.54 11.00 15.36
CA THR A 9 3.23 11.44 15.79
C THR A 9 2.60 12.30 14.70
N TYR A 10 1.30 12.14 14.48
CA TYR A 10 0.57 12.96 13.52
C TYR A 10 -0.80 13.34 14.02
N THR A 11 -1.10 14.63 13.94
CA THR A 11 -2.38 15.22 14.36
C THR A 11 -3.00 15.98 13.19
N TYR A 12 -4.22 15.61 12.81
CA TYR A 12 -5.02 16.39 11.86
C TYR A 12 -5.59 17.63 12.56
N SER A 13 -5.62 18.76 11.86
CA SER A 13 -6.23 20.02 12.30
C SER A 13 -5.83 20.43 13.73
N PRO A 14 -4.53 20.51 14.08
CA PRO A 14 -4.08 20.79 15.41
C PRO A 14 -4.59 22.15 15.91
N GLY A 15 -5.01 22.22 17.19
CA GLY A 15 -5.50 23.45 17.83
C GLY A 15 -6.92 23.85 17.40
N THR A 16 -7.66 22.99 16.70
CA THR A 16 -9.06 23.24 16.31
C THR A 16 -10.02 22.27 17.05
N SER A 17 -11.33 22.55 16.96
CA SER A 17 -12.36 21.63 17.47
C SER A 17 -12.43 20.29 16.70
N TYR A 18 -11.75 20.17 15.58
CA TYR A 18 -11.67 18.96 14.75
C TYR A 18 -10.30 18.27 14.87
N GLU A 19 -9.58 18.51 15.95
CA GLU A 19 -8.29 17.89 16.20
C GLU A 19 -8.41 16.38 16.38
N ILE A 20 -7.63 15.61 15.59
CA ILE A 20 -7.59 14.15 15.65
C ILE A 20 -6.13 13.69 15.71
N HIS A 21 -5.75 13.05 16.82
CA HIS A 21 -4.46 12.40 16.97
C HIS A 21 -4.45 11.05 16.25
N ALA A 22 -4.06 11.05 14.98
CA ALA A 22 -4.13 9.88 14.11
C ALA A 22 -2.98 8.89 14.32
N LEU A 23 -1.77 9.37 14.63
CA LEU A 23 -0.62 8.54 15.00
C LEU A 23 0.01 9.07 16.29
N LYS A 24 0.45 8.13 17.15
CA LYS A 24 0.96 8.42 18.50
C LYS A 24 2.21 7.59 18.75
N ASP A 25 3.38 8.23 18.66
CA ASP A 25 4.67 7.63 18.99
C ASP A 25 4.94 6.32 18.22
N ILE A 26 4.76 6.35 16.91
CA ILE A 26 5.01 5.19 16.05
C ILE A 26 6.51 4.97 15.89
N ASN A 27 6.95 3.79 16.26
CA ASN A 27 8.29 3.26 16.02
C ASN A 27 8.15 2.01 15.16
N LEU A 28 8.67 2.04 13.92
CA LEU A 28 8.50 0.96 12.95
C LEU A 28 9.70 0.91 12.01
N ASN A 29 10.21 -0.29 11.77
CA ASN A 29 11.21 -0.54 10.75
C ASN A 29 10.65 -1.53 9.72
N ILE A 30 10.71 -1.17 8.45
CA ILE A 30 10.27 -1.98 7.30
C ILE A 30 11.52 -2.30 6.46
N PRO A 31 12.09 -3.51 6.61
CA PRO A 31 13.19 -3.97 5.77
C PRO A 31 12.72 -4.35 4.36
N ASP A 32 13.65 -4.46 3.44
CA ASP A 32 13.37 -4.91 2.07
C ASP A 32 12.93 -6.37 2.00
N GLY A 33 12.16 -6.66 0.95
CA GLY A 33 11.83 -8.02 0.55
C GLY A 33 10.83 -8.73 1.45
N GLN A 34 10.06 -8.00 2.28
CA GLN A 34 9.01 -8.57 3.13
C GLN A 34 7.62 -8.39 2.54
N PHE A 35 6.75 -9.37 2.76
CA PHE A 35 5.32 -9.22 2.57
C PHE A 35 4.65 -8.96 3.93
N ILE A 36 4.23 -7.70 4.13
CA ILE A 36 3.73 -7.18 5.41
C ILE A 36 2.23 -6.89 5.30
N GLY A 37 1.46 -7.35 6.28
CA GLY A 37 0.07 -6.98 6.46
C GLY A 37 -0.07 -5.87 7.50
N VAL A 38 -0.88 -4.87 7.21
CA VAL A 38 -1.27 -3.82 8.16
C VAL A 38 -2.78 -3.89 8.38
N ILE A 39 -3.20 -4.26 9.57
CA ILE A 39 -4.61 -4.38 9.93
C ILE A 39 -5.00 -3.47 11.09
N GLY A 40 -6.30 -3.30 11.28
CA GLY A 40 -6.90 -2.51 12.35
C GLY A 40 -8.27 -1.99 11.95
N HIS A 41 -9.09 -1.57 12.92
CA HIS A 41 -10.41 -1.03 12.64
C HIS A 41 -10.37 0.29 11.82
N THR A 42 -11.49 0.68 11.25
CA THR A 42 -11.63 1.98 10.56
C THR A 42 -11.32 3.12 11.53
N GLY A 43 -10.49 4.07 11.10
CA GLY A 43 -10.03 5.19 11.93
C GLY A 43 -8.89 4.84 12.90
N SER A 44 -8.31 3.64 12.85
CA SER A 44 -7.18 3.27 13.72
C SER A 44 -5.86 3.98 13.39
N GLY A 45 -5.74 4.59 12.18
CA GLY A 45 -4.55 5.30 11.72
C GLY A 45 -3.79 4.62 10.56
N LYS A 46 -4.29 3.48 10.01
CA LYS A 46 -3.61 2.74 8.92
C LYS A 46 -3.30 3.60 7.71
N SER A 47 -4.31 4.25 7.12
CA SER A 47 -4.12 5.07 5.91
C SER A 47 -3.21 6.27 6.19
N THR A 48 -3.26 6.83 7.40
CA THR A 48 -2.32 7.87 7.83
C THR A 48 -0.90 7.32 7.91
N LEU A 49 -0.72 6.12 8.47
CA LEU A 49 0.60 5.46 8.57
C LEU A 49 1.21 5.25 7.19
N ILE A 50 0.48 4.66 6.24
CA ILE A 50 1.04 4.39 4.91
C ILE A 50 1.35 5.64 4.12
N GLN A 51 0.64 6.74 4.33
CA GLN A 51 0.95 8.03 3.71
C GLN A 51 2.25 8.66 4.24
N HIS A 52 2.69 8.31 5.45
CA HIS A 52 4.01 8.68 5.94
C HIS A 52 5.13 7.87 5.27
N LEU A 53 4.87 6.58 4.94
CA LEU A 53 5.87 5.69 4.33
C LEU A 53 6.34 6.17 2.96
N ASN A 54 5.49 6.85 2.18
CA ASN A 54 5.85 7.42 0.88
C ASN A 54 5.96 8.97 0.89
N ALA A 55 6.09 9.55 2.07
CA ALA A 55 6.22 11.00 2.28
C ALA A 55 5.13 11.84 1.58
N LEU A 56 3.87 11.38 1.59
CA LEU A 56 2.71 12.20 1.17
C LEU A 56 2.36 13.23 2.23
N ILE A 57 2.45 12.86 3.51
CA ILE A 57 2.19 13.76 4.63
C ILE A 57 3.40 13.82 5.55
N LYS A 58 3.67 15.02 6.08
CA LYS A 58 4.77 15.27 7.00
C LYS A 58 4.31 14.99 8.43
N PRO A 59 5.08 14.26 9.25
CA PRO A 59 4.72 14.05 10.65
C PRO A 59 4.69 15.36 11.44
N THR A 60 3.85 15.43 12.47
CA THR A 60 3.82 16.55 13.42
C THR A 60 5.08 16.54 14.29
N SER A 61 5.56 15.35 14.66
CA SER A 61 6.85 15.14 15.34
C SER A 61 7.41 13.75 15.02
N GLY A 62 8.67 13.52 15.32
CA GLY A 62 9.40 12.31 14.98
C GLY A 62 10.03 12.39 13.58
N THR A 63 10.63 11.29 13.15
CA THR A 63 11.38 11.21 11.89
C THR A 63 10.93 10.04 11.05
N VAL A 64 10.79 10.25 9.75
CA VAL A 64 10.61 9.21 8.73
C VAL A 64 11.85 9.18 7.88
N SER A 65 12.55 8.06 7.83
CA SER A 65 13.75 7.90 7.01
C SER A 65 13.62 6.77 6.00
N TYR A 66 14.24 6.96 4.85
CA TYR A 66 14.40 5.97 3.80
C TYR A 66 15.89 5.76 3.53
N ASN A 67 16.37 4.53 3.68
CA ASN A 67 17.79 4.19 3.59
C ASN A 67 18.71 5.02 4.53
N GLY A 68 18.19 5.39 5.69
CA GLY A 68 18.91 6.18 6.70
C GLY A 68 18.85 7.69 6.50
N GLU A 69 18.25 8.19 5.41
CA GLU A 69 18.09 9.62 5.16
C GLU A 69 16.69 10.10 5.56
N ASP A 70 16.61 11.22 6.26
CA ASP A 70 15.33 11.84 6.62
C ASP A 70 14.62 12.33 5.34
N VAL A 71 13.44 11.78 5.06
CA VAL A 71 12.66 12.11 3.86
C VAL A 71 12.10 13.54 3.89
N TRP A 72 12.15 14.22 5.04
CA TRP A 72 11.72 15.61 5.22
C TRP A 72 12.88 16.60 5.33
N ALA A 73 14.13 16.15 5.17
CA ALA A 73 15.27 17.05 5.04
C ALA A 73 15.06 18.03 3.87
N GLU A 74 15.64 19.22 3.97
CA GLU A 74 15.42 20.34 3.05
C GLU A 74 15.73 19.98 1.58
N ASN A 75 16.82 19.23 1.34
CA ASN A 75 17.27 18.87 0.00
C ASN A 75 16.88 17.45 -0.42
N TYR A 76 15.99 16.76 0.31
CA TYR A 76 15.61 15.39 -0.01
C TYR A 76 14.68 15.32 -1.23
N ASN A 77 14.97 14.43 -2.17
CA ASN A 77 14.17 14.25 -3.39
C ASN A 77 12.96 13.34 -3.16
N ARG A 78 11.86 13.88 -2.61
CA ARG A 78 10.63 13.13 -2.37
C ARG A 78 9.95 12.61 -3.64
N ARG A 79 10.23 13.21 -4.81
CA ARG A 79 9.71 12.69 -6.10
C ARG A 79 10.38 11.36 -6.44
N ALA A 80 11.70 11.26 -6.25
CA ALA A 80 12.42 10.00 -6.42
C ALA A 80 11.94 8.94 -5.42
N LEU A 81 11.72 9.30 -4.16
CA LEU A 81 11.16 8.39 -3.16
C LEU A 81 9.81 7.81 -3.61
N ARG A 82 8.89 8.63 -4.10
CA ARG A 82 7.55 8.18 -4.55
C ARG A 82 7.59 7.31 -5.80
N SER A 83 8.67 7.35 -6.57
CA SER A 83 8.92 6.40 -7.65
C SER A 83 9.38 5.04 -7.12
N GLU A 84 10.10 5.01 -6.01
CA GLU A 84 10.58 3.78 -5.37
C GLU A 84 9.56 3.17 -4.39
N VAL A 85 8.73 4.01 -3.76
CA VAL A 85 7.67 3.62 -2.82
C VAL A 85 6.32 3.94 -3.44
N GLY A 86 5.80 2.99 -4.23
CA GLY A 86 4.51 3.11 -4.90
C GLY A 86 3.35 2.92 -3.91
N LEU A 87 2.31 3.74 -4.02
CA LEU A 87 1.10 3.65 -3.22
C LEU A 87 -0.13 3.55 -4.12
N VAL A 88 -0.90 2.49 -3.94
CA VAL A 88 -2.24 2.30 -4.52
C VAL A 88 -3.26 2.61 -3.43
N PHE A 89 -4.06 3.66 -3.62
CA PHE A 89 -5.07 4.08 -2.66
C PHE A 89 -6.31 3.19 -2.67
N GLN A 90 -7.12 3.31 -1.64
CA GLN A 90 -8.45 2.71 -1.60
C GLN A 90 -9.30 3.24 -2.77
N TYR A 91 -10.06 2.35 -3.44
CA TYR A 91 -10.81 2.65 -4.68
C TYR A 91 -9.93 3.21 -5.82
N PRO A 92 -8.84 2.51 -6.19
CA PRO A 92 -7.88 3.03 -7.16
C PRO A 92 -8.48 3.17 -8.56
N GLU A 93 -9.61 2.51 -8.82
CA GLU A 93 -10.39 2.61 -10.06
C GLU A 93 -10.92 4.01 -10.36
N HIS A 94 -10.99 4.89 -9.36
CA HIS A 94 -11.40 6.29 -9.56
C HIS A 94 -10.25 7.18 -10.07
N GLN A 95 -9.04 6.64 -10.14
CA GLN A 95 -7.85 7.36 -10.59
C GLN A 95 -7.57 7.19 -12.08
N LEU A 96 -8.34 6.32 -12.77
CA LEU A 96 -8.21 6.09 -14.21
C LEU A 96 -8.87 7.23 -14.99
N PHE A 97 -8.15 7.82 -15.95
CA PHE A 97 -8.59 9.03 -16.65
C PHE A 97 -8.26 9.07 -18.14
N GLU A 98 -7.39 8.19 -18.63
CA GLU A 98 -6.98 8.17 -20.04
C GLU A 98 -8.05 7.51 -20.94
N SER A 99 -7.87 7.68 -22.26
CA SER A 99 -8.79 7.13 -23.27
C SER A 99 -8.78 5.61 -23.34
N ASP A 100 -7.63 5.01 -23.05
CA ASP A 100 -7.41 3.57 -23.11
C ASP A 100 -6.50 3.11 -21.95
N VAL A 101 -6.58 1.81 -21.65
CA VAL A 101 -5.87 1.17 -20.54
C VAL A 101 -4.36 1.30 -20.67
N LEU A 102 -3.81 1.08 -21.88
CA LEU A 102 -2.36 1.13 -22.08
C LEU A 102 -1.83 2.53 -21.82
N SER A 103 -2.50 3.55 -22.32
CA SER A 103 -2.14 4.95 -22.11
C SER A 103 -2.20 5.33 -20.64
N ASP A 104 -3.22 4.88 -19.91
CA ASP A 104 -3.37 5.14 -18.48
C ASP A 104 -2.17 4.57 -17.67
N VAL A 105 -1.78 3.33 -17.97
CA VAL A 105 -0.63 2.69 -17.30
C VAL A 105 0.72 3.31 -17.71
N CYS A 106 0.84 3.86 -18.92
CA CYS A 106 2.04 4.56 -19.38
C CYS A 106 2.29 5.88 -18.64
N TYR A 107 1.25 6.48 -18.07
CA TYR A 107 1.34 7.80 -17.44
C TYR A 107 2.42 7.88 -16.34
N GLY A 108 2.49 6.87 -15.48
CA GLY A 108 3.51 6.80 -14.42
C GLY A 108 4.95 6.81 -14.93
N PRO A 109 5.35 5.86 -15.79
CA PRO A 109 6.68 5.81 -16.41
C PRO A 109 7.03 7.08 -17.21
N MET A 110 6.09 7.66 -17.96
CA MET A 110 6.32 8.93 -18.68
C MET A 110 6.60 10.08 -17.71
N ASN A 111 5.92 10.15 -16.58
CA ASN A 111 6.23 11.12 -15.52
C ASN A 111 7.59 10.93 -14.86
N GLN A 112 8.17 9.72 -14.95
CA GLN A 112 9.57 9.46 -14.56
C GLN A 112 10.57 9.91 -15.63
N GLY A 113 10.12 10.36 -16.80
CA GLY A 113 10.95 10.85 -17.91
C GLY A 113 11.30 9.79 -18.94
N LYS A 114 10.64 8.61 -18.93
CA LYS A 114 10.80 7.58 -19.98
C LYS A 114 10.15 8.03 -21.28
N SER A 115 10.66 7.58 -22.41
CA SER A 115 10.02 7.74 -23.72
C SER A 115 8.68 7.01 -23.78
N ARG A 116 7.85 7.32 -24.79
CA ARG A 116 6.57 6.63 -24.99
C ARG A 116 6.77 5.12 -25.19
N GLU A 117 7.78 4.74 -25.98
CA GLU A 117 8.11 3.36 -26.29
C GLU A 117 8.54 2.59 -25.04
N GLU A 118 9.41 3.18 -24.23
CA GLU A 118 9.85 2.61 -22.94
C GLU A 118 8.68 2.48 -21.96
N ALA A 119 7.81 3.49 -21.90
CA ALA A 119 6.64 3.48 -21.05
C ALA A 119 5.64 2.39 -21.46
N GLU A 120 5.41 2.19 -22.76
CA GLU A 120 4.55 1.11 -23.26
C GLU A 120 5.11 -0.28 -22.97
N GLU A 121 6.41 -0.48 -23.05
CA GLU A 121 7.02 -1.76 -22.68
C GLU A 121 6.80 -2.08 -21.20
N GLU A 122 7.04 -1.11 -20.31
CA GLU A 122 6.80 -1.30 -18.88
C GLU A 122 5.30 -1.47 -18.55
N ALA A 123 4.43 -0.71 -19.21
CA ALA A 123 2.99 -0.81 -19.03
C ALA A 123 2.45 -2.18 -19.43
N ARG A 124 2.87 -2.72 -20.58
CA ARG A 124 2.50 -4.08 -21.04
C ARG A 124 2.96 -5.14 -20.04
N LYS A 125 4.20 -5.06 -19.57
CA LYS A 125 4.73 -5.98 -18.52
C LYS A 125 3.89 -5.91 -17.25
N ALA A 126 3.60 -4.71 -16.75
CA ALA A 126 2.83 -4.51 -15.54
C ALA A 126 1.40 -5.03 -15.67
N LEU A 127 0.72 -4.76 -16.79
CA LEU A 127 -0.63 -5.25 -17.07
C LEU A 127 -0.70 -6.79 -17.07
N LEU A 128 0.26 -7.45 -17.72
CA LEU A 128 0.33 -8.91 -17.73
C LEU A 128 0.58 -9.49 -16.33
N GLN A 129 1.41 -8.84 -15.53
CA GLN A 129 1.71 -9.28 -14.15
C GLN A 129 0.50 -9.23 -13.21
N VAL A 130 -0.42 -8.30 -13.43
CA VAL A 130 -1.69 -8.26 -12.70
C VAL A 130 -2.78 -9.13 -13.36
N GLY A 131 -2.42 -9.96 -14.35
CA GLY A 131 -3.35 -10.86 -15.04
C GLY A 131 -4.34 -10.15 -15.96
N PHE A 132 -4.01 -8.95 -16.43
CA PHE A 132 -4.83 -8.23 -17.41
C PHE A 132 -4.50 -8.71 -18.83
N LYS A 133 -5.53 -9.01 -19.64
CA LYS A 133 -5.35 -9.64 -20.95
C LYS A 133 -5.05 -8.62 -22.03
N GLU A 134 -4.07 -8.89 -22.91
CA GLU A 134 -3.63 -8.00 -24.00
C GLU A 134 -4.77 -7.50 -24.89
N LYS A 135 -5.73 -8.36 -25.23
CA LYS A 135 -6.91 -8.00 -26.04
C LYS A 135 -7.77 -6.87 -25.47
N ASN A 136 -7.49 -6.44 -24.26
CA ASN A 136 -8.22 -5.38 -23.57
C ASN A 136 -7.37 -4.10 -23.35
N PHE A 137 -6.13 -4.05 -23.88
CA PHE A 137 -5.23 -2.92 -23.64
C PHE A 137 -5.73 -1.62 -24.31
N ASP A 138 -6.42 -1.75 -25.44
CA ASP A 138 -6.98 -0.62 -26.20
C ASP A 138 -8.42 -0.24 -25.76
N LYS A 139 -8.95 -0.92 -24.74
CA LYS A 139 -10.28 -0.60 -24.19
C LYS A 139 -10.23 0.67 -23.35
N SER A 140 -11.36 1.39 -23.34
CA SER A 140 -11.54 2.46 -22.37
C SER A 140 -11.56 1.89 -20.95
N PRO A 141 -10.84 2.50 -19.99
CA PRO A 141 -10.95 2.13 -18.58
C PRO A 141 -12.38 2.18 -18.04
N PHE A 142 -13.23 3.03 -18.63
CA PHE A 142 -14.63 3.19 -18.20
C PHE A 142 -15.51 1.98 -18.54
N ASP A 143 -15.12 1.21 -19.56
CA ASP A 143 -15.85 0.00 -20.00
C ASP A 143 -15.45 -1.27 -19.23
N LEU A 144 -14.55 -1.16 -18.26
CA LEU A 144 -14.03 -2.26 -17.48
C LEU A 144 -14.92 -2.56 -16.25
N SER A 145 -14.94 -3.83 -15.84
CA SER A 145 -15.49 -4.20 -14.53
C SER A 145 -14.64 -3.62 -13.37
N GLY A 146 -15.23 -3.50 -12.18
CA GLY A 146 -14.52 -2.96 -11.01
C GLY A 146 -13.21 -3.70 -10.71
N GLY A 147 -13.20 -5.04 -10.78
CA GLY A 147 -11.98 -5.84 -10.60
C GLY A 147 -10.93 -5.60 -11.70
N GLN A 148 -11.37 -5.40 -12.95
CA GLN A 148 -10.46 -5.05 -14.04
C GLN A 148 -9.85 -3.66 -13.85
N LYS A 149 -10.64 -2.66 -13.45
CA LYS A 149 -10.17 -1.30 -13.13
C LYS A 149 -9.11 -1.32 -12.03
N LYS A 150 -9.33 -2.11 -10.96
CA LYS A 150 -8.36 -2.28 -9.88
C LYS A 150 -7.03 -2.84 -10.38
N ARG A 151 -7.07 -3.87 -11.23
CA ARG A 151 -5.86 -4.43 -11.85
C ARG A 151 -5.11 -3.39 -12.67
N VAL A 152 -5.80 -2.59 -13.47
CA VAL A 152 -5.21 -1.51 -14.27
C VAL A 152 -4.55 -0.46 -13.37
N ALA A 153 -5.22 -0.02 -12.31
CA ALA A 153 -4.66 0.95 -11.39
C ALA A 153 -3.44 0.42 -10.63
N ILE A 154 -3.45 -0.85 -10.22
CA ILE A 154 -2.26 -1.52 -9.64
C ILE A 154 -1.13 -1.57 -10.67
N ALA A 155 -1.43 -1.92 -11.93
CA ALA A 155 -0.46 -1.94 -13.01
C ALA A 155 0.17 -0.56 -13.27
N GLY A 156 -0.60 0.53 -13.17
CA GLY A 156 -0.11 1.90 -13.32
C GLY A 156 0.99 2.25 -12.30
N VAL A 157 0.85 1.77 -11.06
CA VAL A 157 1.90 1.93 -10.05
C VAL A 157 3.07 0.96 -10.28
N LEU A 158 2.79 -0.29 -10.67
CA LEU A 158 3.82 -1.31 -10.95
C LEU A 158 4.70 -0.96 -12.14
N ALA A 159 4.15 -0.30 -13.16
CA ALA A 159 4.88 0.14 -14.35
C ALA A 159 6.00 1.14 -14.01
N MET A 160 5.90 1.85 -12.89
CA MET A 160 6.97 2.71 -12.38
C MET A 160 8.14 1.91 -11.77
N ASN A 161 8.03 0.58 -11.71
CA ASN A 161 9.02 -0.35 -11.15
C ASN A 161 9.42 -0.02 -9.69
N PRO A 162 8.46 0.10 -8.77
CA PRO A 162 8.72 0.44 -7.38
C PRO A 162 9.49 -0.69 -6.66
N LYS A 163 10.28 -0.34 -5.65
CA LYS A 163 10.95 -1.27 -4.72
C LYS A 163 10.02 -1.70 -3.58
N ILE A 164 9.11 -0.81 -3.20
CA ILE A 164 8.09 -1.05 -2.18
C ILE A 164 6.73 -0.72 -2.81
N LEU A 165 5.79 -1.65 -2.73
CA LEU A 165 4.41 -1.48 -3.17
C LEU A 165 3.47 -1.49 -1.98
N ILE A 166 2.81 -0.38 -1.75
CA ILE A 166 1.79 -0.23 -0.70
C ILE A 166 0.42 -0.30 -1.36
N LEU A 167 -0.45 -1.16 -0.83
CA LEU A 167 -1.80 -1.41 -1.33
C LEU A 167 -2.81 -1.14 -0.22
N ASP A 168 -3.57 -0.06 -0.33
CA ASP A 168 -4.60 0.31 0.64
C ASP A 168 -5.95 -0.31 0.24
N GLU A 169 -6.34 -1.38 0.92
CA GLU A 169 -7.58 -2.13 0.71
C GLU A 169 -7.85 -2.51 -0.77
N PRO A 170 -6.91 -3.17 -1.47
CA PRO A 170 -7.01 -3.41 -2.91
C PRO A 170 -8.19 -4.34 -3.29
N THR A 171 -8.73 -5.07 -2.33
CA THR A 171 -9.83 -6.04 -2.51
C THR A 171 -11.20 -5.49 -2.13
N ALA A 172 -11.29 -4.25 -1.64
CA ALA A 172 -12.56 -3.65 -1.23
C ALA A 172 -13.60 -3.66 -2.37
N GLY A 173 -14.82 -4.11 -2.07
CA GLY A 173 -15.92 -4.15 -3.04
C GLY A 173 -15.83 -5.27 -4.07
N LEU A 174 -14.89 -6.22 -3.95
CA LEU A 174 -14.82 -7.41 -4.80
C LEU A 174 -15.58 -8.59 -4.18
N ASP A 175 -16.08 -9.46 -5.05
CA ASP A 175 -16.58 -10.77 -4.65
C ASP A 175 -15.43 -11.66 -4.14
N PRO A 176 -15.69 -12.76 -3.41
CA PRO A 176 -14.64 -13.61 -2.84
C PRO A 176 -13.64 -14.12 -3.88
N LYS A 177 -14.11 -14.51 -5.07
CA LYS A 177 -13.25 -15.00 -6.15
C LYS A 177 -12.31 -13.92 -6.69
N GLY A 178 -12.85 -12.71 -6.96
CA GLY A 178 -12.04 -11.58 -7.43
C GLY A 178 -11.01 -11.13 -6.39
N ARG A 179 -11.35 -11.24 -5.11
CA ARG A 179 -10.44 -10.98 -3.99
C ARG A 179 -9.26 -11.95 -4.00
N ASP A 180 -9.53 -13.27 -4.01
CA ASP A 180 -8.50 -14.30 -4.03
C ASP A 180 -7.58 -14.14 -5.27
N GLU A 181 -8.17 -13.91 -6.44
CA GLU A 181 -7.40 -13.70 -7.67
C GLU A 181 -6.43 -12.52 -7.59
N ILE A 182 -6.82 -11.40 -7.00
CA ILE A 182 -5.93 -10.23 -6.82
C ILE A 182 -4.84 -10.53 -5.80
N LEU A 183 -5.19 -11.13 -4.66
CA LEU A 183 -4.22 -11.45 -3.60
C LEU A 183 -3.20 -12.49 -4.06
N ASP A 184 -3.63 -13.51 -4.80
CA ASP A 184 -2.73 -14.52 -5.39
C ASP A 184 -1.74 -13.87 -6.37
N GLN A 185 -2.20 -12.92 -7.20
CA GLN A 185 -1.33 -12.18 -8.12
C GLN A 185 -0.34 -11.28 -7.40
N ILE A 186 -0.75 -10.60 -6.33
CA ILE A 186 0.13 -9.80 -5.48
C ILE A 186 1.19 -10.69 -4.81
N ALA A 187 0.81 -11.86 -4.32
CA ALA A 187 1.73 -12.81 -3.72
C ALA A 187 2.73 -13.37 -4.75
N GLU A 188 2.28 -13.68 -5.95
CA GLU A 188 3.16 -14.12 -7.04
C GLU A 188 4.13 -13.00 -7.46
N LEU A 189 3.65 -11.76 -7.55
CA LEU A 189 4.49 -10.60 -7.83
C LEU A 189 5.62 -10.44 -6.78
N HIS A 190 5.28 -10.60 -5.48
CA HIS A 190 6.27 -10.58 -4.41
C HIS A 190 7.34 -11.66 -4.61
N LYS A 191 6.94 -12.91 -4.88
CA LYS A 191 7.86 -14.04 -5.10
C LYS A 191 8.78 -13.84 -6.30
N VAL A 192 8.24 -13.34 -7.41
CA VAL A 192 8.98 -13.21 -8.67
C VAL A 192 9.91 -12.00 -8.64
N ARG A 193 9.47 -10.86 -8.12
CA ARG A 193 10.24 -9.61 -8.13
C ARG A 193 11.07 -9.39 -6.86
N GLY A 194 10.74 -10.04 -5.75
CA GLY A 194 11.38 -9.81 -4.45
C GLY A 194 11.15 -8.41 -3.87
N ILE A 195 10.12 -7.69 -4.36
CA ILE A 195 9.81 -6.35 -3.87
C ILE A 195 9.11 -6.43 -2.50
N THR A 196 9.29 -5.40 -1.68
CA THR A 196 8.54 -5.29 -0.43
C THR A 196 7.07 -4.97 -0.74
N ILE A 197 6.14 -5.70 -0.13
CA ILE A 197 4.71 -5.43 -0.25
C ILE A 197 4.13 -5.10 1.12
N ILE A 198 3.36 -4.01 1.19
CA ILE A 198 2.59 -3.62 2.36
C ILE A 198 1.12 -3.65 1.97
N LEU A 199 0.41 -4.66 2.48
CA LEU A 199 -1.00 -4.87 2.25
C LEU A 199 -1.82 -4.35 3.44
N VAL A 200 -2.58 -3.29 3.24
CA VAL A 200 -3.52 -2.78 4.24
C VAL A 200 -4.88 -3.43 4.00
N SER A 201 -5.45 -4.00 5.04
CA SER A 201 -6.78 -4.62 4.99
C SER A 201 -7.47 -4.55 6.36
N HIS A 202 -8.79 -4.65 6.35
CA HIS A 202 -9.60 -4.89 7.55
C HIS A 202 -9.90 -6.39 7.76
N SER A 203 -9.62 -7.25 6.77
CA SER A 203 -9.81 -8.69 6.85
C SER A 203 -8.53 -9.39 7.32
N MET A 204 -8.56 -9.92 8.54
CA MET A 204 -7.44 -10.68 9.09
C MET A 204 -7.21 -11.99 8.34
N GLU A 205 -8.27 -12.68 7.92
CA GLU A 205 -8.20 -13.95 7.21
C GLU A 205 -7.46 -13.81 5.87
N ASP A 206 -7.82 -12.77 5.10
CA ASP A 206 -7.19 -12.49 3.82
C ASP A 206 -5.69 -12.19 3.98
N VAL A 207 -5.34 -11.39 5.01
CA VAL A 207 -3.96 -10.97 5.23
C VAL A 207 -3.10 -12.11 5.77
N ALA A 208 -3.59 -12.85 6.77
CA ALA A 208 -2.81 -13.90 7.44
C ALA A 208 -2.39 -15.06 6.50
N LYS A 209 -3.12 -15.26 5.40
CA LYS A 209 -2.82 -16.28 4.39
C LYS A 209 -1.57 -15.96 3.57
N TYR A 210 -1.29 -14.66 3.34
CA TYR A 210 -0.30 -14.22 2.37
C TYR A 210 0.94 -13.57 2.98
N VAL A 211 0.83 -12.97 4.18
CA VAL A 211 1.89 -12.14 4.73
C VAL A 211 2.82 -12.90 5.67
N GLU A 212 4.07 -12.46 5.73
CA GLU A 212 5.10 -13.00 6.63
C GLU A 212 5.11 -12.29 7.98
N ARG A 213 4.70 -11.01 7.99
CA ARG A 213 4.67 -10.12 9.15
C ARG A 213 3.33 -9.40 9.22
N LEU A 214 2.78 -9.30 10.40
CA LEU A 214 1.51 -8.64 10.67
C LEU A 214 1.70 -7.49 11.64
N ILE A 215 1.27 -6.30 11.24
CA ILE A 215 1.26 -5.10 12.05
C ILE A 215 -0.20 -4.76 12.36
N VAL A 216 -0.56 -4.68 13.64
CA VAL A 216 -1.89 -4.24 14.07
C VAL A 216 -1.81 -2.80 14.56
N VAL A 217 -2.57 -1.93 13.90
CA VAL A 217 -2.69 -0.52 14.28
C VAL A 217 -3.99 -0.32 15.07
N ASN A 218 -3.87 0.23 16.28
CA ASN A 218 -5.00 0.49 17.14
C ASN A 218 -4.87 1.86 17.82
N HIS A 219 -5.90 2.71 17.68
CA HIS A 219 -5.95 4.08 18.25
C HIS A 219 -4.68 4.91 18.00
N GLY A 220 -4.11 4.79 16.81
CA GLY A 220 -2.92 5.50 16.37
C GLY A 220 -1.60 4.93 16.93
N LYS A 221 -1.59 3.73 17.47
CA LYS A 221 -0.39 3.02 17.96
C LYS A 221 -0.22 1.68 17.31
N ILE A 222 1.01 1.15 17.27
CA ILE A 222 1.26 -0.24 16.93
C ILE A 222 0.95 -1.08 18.16
N ALA A 223 -0.12 -1.87 18.07
CA ALA A 223 -0.56 -2.76 19.14
C ALA A 223 0.11 -4.14 19.07
N PHE A 224 0.49 -4.56 17.86
CA PHE A 224 1.16 -5.84 17.61
C PHE A 224 2.04 -5.72 16.36
N ASP A 225 3.19 -6.38 16.38
CA ASP A 225 4.13 -6.44 15.25
C ASP A 225 4.94 -7.74 15.34
N ASP A 226 4.48 -8.78 14.66
CA ASP A 226 5.14 -10.09 14.62
C ASP A 226 4.52 -10.95 13.50
N THR A 227 4.82 -12.24 13.45
CA THR A 227 4.25 -13.18 12.48
C THR A 227 2.75 -13.41 12.70
N PRO A 228 1.95 -13.69 11.63
CA PRO A 228 0.52 -13.96 11.77
C PRO A 228 0.19 -15.11 12.75
N LYS A 229 1.06 -16.13 12.82
CA LYS A 229 0.89 -17.25 13.75
C LYS A 229 0.86 -16.82 15.21
N LYS A 230 1.71 -15.87 15.58
CA LYS A 230 1.72 -15.30 16.95
C LYS A 230 0.50 -14.42 17.22
N ALA A 231 -0.04 -13.75 16.22
CA ALA A 231 -1.25 -12.95 16.37
C ALA A 231 -2.45 -13.81 16.78
N VAL A 232 -2.62 -14.99 16.16
CA VAL A 232 -3.68 -15.95 16.53
C VAL A 232 -3.52 -16.42 17.98
N SER A 233 -2.31 -16.71 18.42
CA SER A 233 -2.04 -17.09 19.82
C SER A 233 -2.32 -15.93 20.79
N TYR A 234 -2.01 -14.70 20.39
CA TYR A 234 -2.26 -13.51 21.18
C TYR A 234 -3.76 -13.22 21.38
N THR A 235 -4.59 -13.45 20.34
CA THR A 235 -6.05 -13.32 20.40
C THR A 235 -6.66 -14.37 21.34
N HIS A 236 -6.20 -15.60 21.31
CA HIS A 236 -6.68 -16.65 22.24
C HIS A 236 -6.32 -16.36 23.71
N LEU A 237 -5.17 -15.74 23.98
CA LEU A 237 -4.76 -15.36 25.33
C LEU A 237 -5.49 -14.13 25.86
N ARG A 238 -5.97 -13.23 25.01
CA ARG A 238 -6.70 -12.01 25.36
C ARG A 238 -8.20 -12.04 25.07
N ALA A 239 -8.76 -13.16 24.63
CA ALA A 239 -10.18 -13.31 24.35
C ALA A 239 -11.08 -12.99 25.57
N HIS A 240 -10.53 -13.00 26.79
CA HIS A 240 -11.22 -12.54 28.02
C HIS A 240 -11.12 -11.01 28.26
N GLU A 241 -10.28 -10.27 27.51
CA GLU A 241 -10.10 -8.82 27.70
C GLU A 241 -10.34 -7.99 26.43
N THR A 242 -10.50 -8.62 25.26
CA THR A 242 -10.42 -7.91 23.98
C THR A 242 -11.44 -8.32 22.91
N ASP A 243 -12.69 -8.58 23.25
CA ASP A 243 -13.79 -8.68 22.26
C ASP A 243 -14.00 -7.40 21.41
N GLN A 244 -13.19 -6.36 21.63
CA GLN A 244 -13.25 -5.08 20.93
C GLN A 244 -12.21 -4.87 19.82
N TYR A 245 -11.26 -5.79 19.62
CA TYR A 245 -10.10 -5.53 18.74
C TYR A 245 -10.09 -6.29 17.40
N LEU A 246 -11.00 -7.27 17.22
CA LEU A 246 -10.96 -8.16 16.05
C LEU A 246 -12.35 -8.45 15.43
N VAL A 247 -13.36 -7.61 15.68
CA VAL A 247 -14.66 -7.67 14.99
C VAL A 247 -14.78 -6.48 14.04
#